data_a384a0a3d99d10d7cda9a42f798896b4
#
_entry.id   a384a0a3d99d10d7cda9a42f798896b4
#
_cell.length_a   1.000
_cell.length_b   1.000
_cell.length_c   1.000
_cell.angle_alpha   90.00
_cell.angle_beta   90.00
_cell.angle_gamma   90.00
#
_symmetry.space_group_name_H-M   'P 1'
#
loop_
_entity.id
_entity.type
_entity.pdbx_description
1 polymer ?
#
loop_
_entity_poly.entity_id
_entity_poly.type
_entity_poly.pdbx_seq_one_letter_code
_entity_poly.pdbx_strand_id
1 'polypeptide(L)'
;MSGLIAPFKGFAPRIAASAFIAPNAALIGEVEIGANCSIWFSTVLRGDGPGISVGENSNLQDGTVVHVAARGLRATVGRNVTVGHMALLHACEIQDDAFIGMNATVLDGAVVESGAMVAAGAVVTPGKVVRRGGGSSDGSAARWPRCC
;
A
#
# COMPACT_ATOMS: atom_id res chain seq x y z
N MET A 1 18.42 5.12 13.39
CA MET A 1 17.91 6.35 12.74
C MET A 1 16.55 6.00 12.17
N SER A 2 15.50 6.70 12.53
CA SER A 2 14.15 6.52 11.98
C SER A 2 14.07 7.23 10.63
N GLY A 3 13.17 6.80 9.75
CA GLY A 3 12.88 7.46 8.48
C GLY A 3 12.46 8.92 8.64
N LEU A 4 12.23 9.61 7.53
CA LEU A 4 11.69 10.97 7.53
C LEU A 4 10.22 10.93 7.98
N ILE A 5 9.95 11.36 9.19
CA ILE A 5 8.59 11.49 9.76
C ILE A 5 8.25 12.98 9.80
N ALA A 6 7.39 13.42 8.89
CA ALA A 6 7.11 14.85 8.72
C ALA A 6 5.63 15.18 8.91
N PRO A 7 5.27 16.13 9.77
CA PRO A 7 3.90 16.62 9.84
C PRO A 7 3.57 17.47 8.59
N PHE A 8 2.29 17.46 8.20
CA PHE A 8 1.77 18.29 7.12
C PHE A 8 0.34 18.75 7.44
N LYS A 9 0.06 20.05 7.31
CA LYS A 9 -1.26 20.68 7.58
C LYS A 9 -1.88 20.30 8.93
N GLY A 10 -1.05 20.18 9.98
CA GLY A 10 -1.52 19.85 11.34
C GLY A 10 -1.65 18.36 11.63
N PHE A 11 -1.46 17.50 10.66
CA PHE A 11 -1.44 16.04 10.84
C PHE A 11 0.01 15.53 10.89
N ALA A 12 0.27 14.58 11.78
CA ALA A 12 1.56 13.91 11.89
C ALA A 12 1.35 12.39 11.79
N PRO A 13 2.32 11.65 11.21
CA PRO A 13 2.25 10.19 11.15
C PRO A 13 2.10 9.56 12.53
N ARG A 14 1.19 8.60 12.68
CA ARG A 14 1.01 7.73 13.85
C ARG A 14 1.54 6.35 13.51
N ILE A 15 2.54 5.91 14.26
CA ILE A 15 3.28 4.68 13.96
C ILE A 15 3.26 3.80 15.21
N ALA A 16 2.81 2.56 15.08
CA ALA A 16 2.84 1.60 16.18
C ALA A 16 4.29 1.30 16.60
N ALA A 17 4.52 1.14 17.91
CA ALA A 17 5.86 0.96 18.47
C ALA A 17 6.61 -0.30 17.94
N SER A 18 5.85 -1.31 17.50
CA SER A 18 6.40 -2.54 16.92
C SER A 18 6.64 -2.48 15.40
N ALA A 19 6.31 -1.36 14.74
CA ALA A 19 6.53 -1.22 13.31
C ALA A 19 8.00 -0.87 13.00
N PHE A 20 8.52 -1.47 11.94
CA PHE A 20 9.84 -1.14 11.38
C PHE A 20 9.68 -0.06 10.30
N ILE A 21 10.42 1.04 10.43
CA ILE A 21 10.52 2.09 9.42
C ILE A 21 11.98 2.24 9.01
N ALA A 22 12.28 1.94 7.75
CA ALA A 22 13.64 2.04 7.23
C ALA A 22 14.18 3.50 7.30
N PRO A 23 15.48 3.70 7.52
CA PRO A 23 16.07 5.02 7.77
C PRO A 23 15.84 6.09 6.70
N ASN A 24 15.57 5.68 5.45
CA ASN A 24 15.30 6.60 4.35
C ASN A 24 13.86 6.49 3.79
N ALA A 25 12.97 5.81 4.49
CA ALA A 25 11.54 5.88 4.19
C ALA A 25 11.00 7.26 4.59
N ALA A 26 9.99 7.76 3.87
CA ALA A 26 9.37 9.05 4.13
C ALA A 26 7.86 8.91 4.40
N LEU A 27 7.43 9.29 5.60
CA LEU A 27 6.03 9.30 6.02
C LEU A 27 5.62 10.74 6.30
N ILE A 28 4.64 11.26 5.55
CA ILE A 28 4.30 12.69 5.55
C ILE A 28 2.80 12.87 5.77
N GLY A 29 2.42 13.71 6.72
CA GLY A 29 1.04 14.10 6.98
C GLY A 29 0.21 13.03 7.69
N GLU A 30 -1.04 12.85 7.27
CA GLU A 30 -1.97 11.89 7.88
C GLU A 30 -1.66 10.46 7.42
N VAL A 31 -0.74 9.80 8.11
CA VAL A 31 -0.33 8.41 7.87
C VAL A 31 -0.49 7.62 9.16
N GLU A 32 -1.13 6.45 9.09
CA GLU A 32 -1.28 5.53 10.20
C GLU A 32 -0.66 4.17 9.86
N ILE A 33 0.28 3.71 10.68
CA ILE A 33 0.98 2.43 10.50
C ILE A 33 0.66 1.52 11.68
N GLY A 34 0.03 0.39 11.39
CA GLY A 34 -0.34 -0.63 12.35
C GLY A 34 0.85 -1.40 12.95
N ALA A 35 0.55 -2.25 13.93
CA ALA A 35 1.54 -3.06 14.62
C ALA A 35 2.24 -4.04 13.67
N ASN A 36 3.52 -4.31 13.93
CA ASN A 36 4.35 -5.27 13.20
C ASN A 36 4.45 -5.02 11.69
N CYS A 37 4.10 -3.82 11.22
CA CYS A 37 4.33 -3.45 9.83
C CYS A 37 5.82 -3.27 9.56
N SER A 38 6.22 -3.47 8.31
CA SER A 38 7.56 -3.14 7.83
C SER A 38 7.50 -2.25 6.60
N ILE A 39 8.03 -1.04 6.75
CA ILE A 39 8.13 -0.03 5.70
C ILE A 39 9.59 0.09 5.30
N TRP A 40 9.90 -0.42 4.11
CA TRP A 40 11.27 -0.62 3.66
C TRP A 40 11.89 0.62 3.02
N PHE A 41 13.12 0.46 2.53
CA PHE A 41 13.94 1.58 2.07
C PHE A 41 13.31 2.34 0.90
N SER A 42 13.44 3.65 0.90
CA SER A 42 12.94 4.56 -0.14
C SER A 42 11.41 4.48 -0.37
N THR A 43 10.67 3.87 0.55
CA THR A 43 9.21 3.90 0.54
C THR A 43 8.71 5.29 0.90
N VAL A 44 7.72 5.80 0.17
CA VAL A 44 7.11 7.11 0.41
C VAL A 44 5.62 6.96 0.65
N LEU A 45 5.15 7.37 1.83
CA LEU A 45 3.73 7.48 2.16
C LEU A 45 3.39 8.97 2.35
N ARG A 46 2.69 9.57 1.39
CA ARG A 46 2.34 10.99 1.43
C ARG A 46 0.84 11.17 1.63
N GLY A 47 0.44 11.33 2.89
CA GLY A 47 -0.93 11.59 3.33
C GLY A 47 -1.23 13.09 3.48
N ASP A 48 -1.11 13.84 2.40
CA ASP A 48 -1.31 15.30 2.37
C ASP A 48 -2.75 15.73 2.08
N GLY A 49 -3.67 14.78 2.14
CA GLY A 49 -5.12 14.93 1.96
C GLY A 49 -5.90 14.04 2.94
N PRO A 50 -6.78 13.16 2.45
CA PRO A 50 -7.67 12.37 3.31
C PRO A 50 -7.01 11.20 4.05
N GLY A 51 -5.70 11.09 4.01
CA GLY A 51 -4.91 10.17 4.82
C GLY A 51 -4.65 8.79 4.22
N ILE A 52 -3.64 8.12 4.79
CA ILE A 52 -3.20 6.77 4.46
C ILE A 52 -3.31 5.91 5.72
N SER A 53 -3.78 4.67 5.58
CA SER A 53 -3.73 3.67 6.66
C SER A 53 -3.10 2.37 6.16
N VAL A 54 -2.23 1.79 7.00
CA VAL A 54 -1.62 0.47 6.76
C VAL A 54 -1.93 -0.41 7.96
N GLY A 55 -2.67 -1.47 7.74
CA GLY A 55 -3.08 -2.45 8.74
C GLY A 55 -1.92 -3.31 9.22
N GLU A 56 -2.09 -3.91 10.41
CA GLU A 56 -1.07 -4.69 11.10
C GLU A 56 -0.47 -5.82 10.26
N ASN A 57 0.77 -6.19 10.55
CA ASN A 57 1.55 -7.25 9.89
C ASN A 57 1.75 -7.04 8.37
N SER A 58 1.52 -5.84 7.85
CA SER A 58 1.68 -5.56 6.43
C SER A 58 3.10 -5.12 6.10
N ASN A 59 3.53 -5.46 4.87
CA ASN A 59 4.89 -5.23 4.38
C ASN A 59 4.85 -4.37 3.12
N LEU A 60 5.46 -3.18 3.16
CA LEU A 60 5.65 -2.32 1.99
C LEU A 60 7.13 -2.31 1.63
N GLN A 61 7.46 -2.94 0.51
CA GLN A 61 8.83 -3.16 0.09
C GLN A 61 9.44 -1.92 -0.58
N ASP A 62 10.76 -2.00 -0.79
CA ASP A 62 11.59 -0.88 -1.22
C ASP A 62 11.02 -0.11 -2.41
N GLY A 63 11.07 1.21 -2.33
CA GLY A 63 10.64 2.10 -3.41
C GLY A 63 9.13 2.18 -3.64
N THR A 64 8.31 1.53 -2.81
CA THR A 64 6.84 1.65 -2.89
C THR A 64 6.41 3.08 -2.65
N VAL A 65 5.47 3.58 -3.45
CA VAL A 65 4.85 4.89 -3.25
C VAL A 65 3.37 4.74 -2.96
N VAL A 66 2.91 5.36 -1.86
CA VAL A 66 1.49 5.43 -1.50
C VAL A 66 1.06 6.88 -1.42
N HIS A 67 0.01 7.24 -2.15
CA HIS A 67 -0.51 8.59 -2.16
C HIS A 67 -2.05 8.61 -2.18
N VAL A 68 -2.61 9.75 -1.87
CA VAL A 68 -4.06 10.02 -1.81
C VAL A 68 -4.49 10.96 -2.92
N ALA A 69 -5.79 10.96 -3.26
CA ALA A 69 -6.33 11.89 -4.23
C ALA A 69 -6.90 13.14 -3.56
N ALA A 70 -6.72 14.30 -4.18
CA ALA A 70 -7.21 15.58 -3.67
C ALA A 70 -8.75 15.66 -3.46
N ARG A 71 -9.51 14.74 -4.03
CA ARG A 71 -10.99 14.70 -3.98
C ARG A 71 -11.55 13.79 -2.89
N GLY A 72 -10.82 13.57 -1.78
CA GLY A 72 -11.34 12.85 -0.62
C GLY A 72 -11.18 11.33 -0.67
N LEU A 73 -10.49 10.77 -1.65
CA LEU A 73 -10.19 9.34 -1.69
C LEU A 73 -8.91 9.03 -0.90
N ARG A 74 -9.06 8.20 0.14
CA ARG A 74 -7.97 7.68 0.95
C ARG A 74 -7.19 6.60 0.20
N ALA A 75 -6.01 6.29 0.70
CA ALA A 75 -5.33 5.06 0.36
C ALA A 75 -5.31 4.15 1.59
N THR A 76 -5.87 2.96 1.46
CA THR A 76 -5.95 1.99 2.57
C THR A 76 -5.28 0.69 2.18
N VAL A 77 -4.43 0.20 3.06
CA VAL A 77 -3.81 -1.12 2.99
C VAL A 77 -4.26 -1.89 4.22
N GLY A 78 -4.89 -3.03 4.03
CA GLY A 78 -5.40 -3.90 5.08
C GLY A 78 -4.31 -4.59 5.87
N ARG A 79 -4.69 -5.64 6.62
CA ARG A 79 -3.78 -6.46 7.43
C ARG A 79 -3.15 -7.56 6.60
N ASN A 80 -1.95 -8.01 7.00
CA ASN A 80 -1.22 -9.11 6.36
C ASN A 80 -1.00 -8.92 4.85
N VAL A 81 -0.96 -7.68 4.37
CA VAL A 81 -0.76 -7.35 2.95
C VAL A 81 0.73 -7.31 2.64
N THR A 82 1.11 -7.89 1.52
CA THR A 82 2.45 -7.69 0.95
C THR A 82 2.37 -6.81 -0.28
N VAL A 83 3.09 -5.69 -0.25
CA VAL A 83 3.27 -4.78 -1.38
C VAL A 83 4.70 -4.92 -1.89
N GLY A 84 4.85 -5.43 -3.10
CA GLY A 84 6.15 -5.67 -3.74
C GLY A 84 6.89 -4.38 -4.09
N HIS A 85 8.20 -4.52 -4.29
CA HIS A 85 9.10 -3.40 -4.60
C HIS A 85 8.59 -2.51 -5.73
N MET A 86 8.79 -1.20 -5.61
CA MET A 86 8.45 -0.20 -6.62
C MET A 86 6.97 -0.13 -7.01
N ALA A 87 6.06 -0.70 -6.22
CA ALA A 87 4.63 -0.58 -6.48
C ALA A 87 4.14 0.86 -6.25
N LEU A 88 3.11 1.27 -6.99
CA LEU A 88 2.41 2.54 -6.81
C LEU A 88 0.97 2.28 -6.39
N LEU A 89 0.59 2.77 -5.22
CA LEU A 89 -0.78 2.74 -4.70
C LEU A 89 -1.30 4.17 -4.62
N HIS A 90 -2.30 4.50 -5.41
CA HIS A 90 -2.86 5.85 -5.45
C HIS A 90 -4.34 5.84 -5.15
N ALA A 91 -4.73 6.39 -3.99
CA ALA A 91 -6.13 6.56 -3.58
C ALA A 91 -7.01 5.31 -3.78
N CYS A 92 -6.50 4.14 -3.38
CA CYS A 92 -7.12 2.84 -3.61
C CYS A 92 -7.31 2.08 -2.30
N GLU A 93 -8.06 0.99 -2.35
CA GLU A 93 -8.30 0.08 -1.23
C GLU A 93 -7.67 -1.28 -1.51
N ILE A 94 -6.70 -1.67 -0.68
CA ILE A 94 -6.12 -3.01 -0.67
C ILE A 94 -6.64 -3.71 0.59
N GLN A 95 -7.47 -4.73 0.43
CA GLN A 95 -8.06 -5.44 1.57
C GLN A 95 -7.10 -6.47 2.18
N ASP A 96 -7.50 -7.06 3.30
CA ASP A 96 -6.68 -7.98 4.09
C ASP A 96 -6.14 -9.16 3.26
N ASP A 97 -4.96 -9.65 3.59
CA ASP A 97 -4.32 -10.81 2.98
C ASP A 97 -4.05 -10.69 1.47
N ALA A 98 -4.19 -9.50 0.89
CA ALA A 98 -3.92 -9.27 -0.53
C ALA A 98 -2.42 -9.23 -0.82
N PHE A 99 -2.07 -9.51 -2.07
CA PHE A 99 -0.70 -9.43 -2.57
C PHE A 99 -0.61 -8.49 -3.78
N ILE A 100 0.26 -7.50 -3.69
CA ILE A 100 0.56 -6.58 -4.79
C ILE A 100 1.95 -6.90 -5.34
N GLY A 101 2.02 -7.29 -6.60
CA GLY A 101 3.26 -7.64 -7.26
C GLY A 101 4.20 -6.45 -7.44
N MET A 102 5.49 -6.73 -7.61
CA MET A 102 6.52 -5.72 -7.85
C MET A 102 6.17 -4.85 -9.06
N ASN A 103 6.41 -3.53 -8.94
CA ASN A 103 6.16 -2.55 -9.99
C ASN A 103 4.70 -2.51 -10.50
N ALA A 104 3.75 -3.02 -9.71
CA ALA A 104 2.33 -2.89 -10.03
C ALA A 104 1.83 -1.48 -9.70
N THR A 105 0.81 -1.04 -10.42
CA THR A 105 0.15 0.26 -10.21
C THR A 105 -1.31 0.04 -9.92
N VAL A 106 -1.81 0.54 -8.78
CA VAL A 106 -3.23 0.49 -8.40
C VAL A 106 -3.75 1.91 -8.24
N LEU A 107 -4.75 2.28 -9.02
CA LEU A 107 -5.20 3.66 -9.20
C LEU A 107 -6.50 3.96 -8.44
N ASP A 108 -6.92 5.23 -8.51
CA ASP A 108 -7.99 5.87 -7.76
C ASP A 108 -9.28 5.05 -7.68
N GLY A 109 -9.75 4.80 -6.47
CA GLY A 109 -10.99 4.06 -6.23
C GLY A 109 -10.96 2.59 -6.64
N ALA A 110 -9.83 2.06 -7.06
CA ALA A 110 -9.69 0.63 -7.30
C ALA A 110 -9.70 -0.13 -5.97
N VAL A 111 -10.27 -1.34 -5.99
CA VAL A 111 -10.35 -2.24 -4.83
C VAL A 111 -9.66 -3.55 -5.17
N VAL A 112 -8.70 -3.96 -4.34
CA VAL A 112 -8.13 -5.31 -4.38
C VAL A 112 -8.72 -6.08 -3.21
N GLU A 113 -9.61 -7.04 -3.50
CA GLU A 113 -10.34 -7.80 -2.49
C GLU A 113 -9.41 -8.67 -1.62
N SER A 114 -9.91 -9.04 -0.44
CA SER A 114 -9.16 -9.87 0.51
C SER A 114 -8.63 -11.16 -0.12
N GLY A 115 -7.32 -11.39 0.04
CA GLY A 115 -6.63 -12.54 -0.54
C GLY A 115 -6.53 -12.52 -2.07
N ALA A 116 -6.84 -11.41 -2.72
CA ALA A 116 -6.61 -11.24 -4.15
C ALA A 116 -5.14 -10.89 -4.44
N MET A 117 -4.76 -11.07 -5.70
CA MET A 117 -3.39 -10.79 -6.15
C MET A 117 -3.39 -9.88 -7.38
N VAL A 118 -2.53 -8.89 -7.35
CA VAL A 118 -2.16 -8.09 -8.52
C VAL A 118 -0.79 -8.57 -9.01
N ALA A 119 -0.69 -8.96 -10.26
CA ALA A 119 0.57 -9.46 -10.82
C ALA A 119 1.63 -8.35 -10.92
N ALA A 120 2.92 -8.75 -10.93
CA ALA A 120 4.01 -7.81 -11.11
C ALA A 120 3.86 -7.03 -12.43
N GLY A 121 4.10 -5.72 -12.38
CA GLY A 121 3.97 -4.82 -13.53
C GLY A 121 2.55 -4.56 -14.02
N ALA A 122 1.53 -5.12 -13.37
CA ALA A 122 0.14 -4.90 -13.78
C ALA A 122 -0.37 -3.50 -13.41
N VAL A 123 -1.30 -2.99 -14.21
CA VAL A 123 -2.00 -1.72 -13.93
C VAL A 123 -3.47 -2.00 -13.64
N VAL A 124 -3.90 -1.70 -12.42
CA VAL A 124 -5.30 -1.70 -12.02
C VAL A 124 -5.85 -0.29 -12.20
N THR A 125 -6.65 -0.11 -13.22
CA THR A 125 -7.20 1.21 -13.61
C THR A 125 -8.23 1.72 -12.61
N PRO A 126 -8.55 3.02 -12.61
CA PRO A 126 -9.47 3.61 -11.63
C PRO A 126 -10.81 2.90 -11.53
N GLY A 127 -11.29 2.69 -10.30
CA GLY A 127 -12.58 2.08 -9.99
C GLY A 127 -12.69 0.59 -10.29
N LYS A 128 -11.63 -0.09 -10.69
CA LYS A 128 -11.63 -1.54 -10.94
C LYS A 128 -11.59 -2.35 -9.65
N VAL A 129 -12.22 -3.52 -9.68
CA VAL A 129 -12.19 -4.49 -8.57
C VAL A 129 -11.42 -5.73 -9.00
N VAL A 130 -10.33 -6.01 -8.29
CA VAL A 130 -9.56 -7.26 -8.43
C VAL A 130 -10.10 -8.27 -7.43
N ARG A 131 -10.77 -9.31 -7.91
CA ARG A 131 -11.43 -10.31 -7.09
C ARG A 131 -10.50 -11.47 -6.71
N ARG A 132 -10.75 -12.05 -5.55
CA ARG A 132 -10.06 -13.27 -5.13
C ARG A 132 -10.32 -14.41 -6.10
N GLY A 133 -9.27 -15.02 -6.64
CA GLY A 133 -9.35 -16.15 -7.57
C GLY A 133 -9.85 -15.81 -8.98
N GLY A 134 -10.15 -14.54 -9.25
CA GLY A 134 -10.43 -14.03 -10.58
C GLY A 134 -9.12 -13.54 -11.22
N GLY A 135 -8.75 -14.10 -12.37
CA GLY A 135 -7.87 -13.36 -13.26
C GLY A 135 -8.63 -12.12 -13.70
N SER A 136 -7.99 -10.94 -13.71
CA SER A 136 -8.58 -9.80 -14.38
C SER A 136 -8.86 -10.23 -15.82
N SER A 137 -10.01 -9.85 -16.38
CA SER A 137 -10.41 -10.14 -17.76
C SER A 137 -9.44 -9.55 -18.80
N ASP A 138 -8.36 -8.94 -18.36
CA ASP A 138 -7.27 -8.34 -19.09
C ASP A 138 -5.91 -9.05 -18.90
N GLY A 139 -5.89 -10.28 -18.40
CA GLY A 139 -4.76 -11.19 -18.56
C GLY A 139 -3.66 -11.14 -17.51
N SER A 140 -3.83 -10.52 -16.35
CA SER A 140 -2.72 -10.31 -15.42
C SER A 140 -2.85 -10.91 -14.02
N ALA A 141 -3.60 -12.00 -13.81
CA ALA A 141 -3.60 -12.71 -12.53
C ALA A 141 -3.02 -14.12 -12.65
N ALA A 142 -1.72 -14.26 -12.38
CA ALA A 142 -1.11 -15.56 -12.19
C ALA A 142 -1.24 -16.02 -10.73
N ARG A 143 -1.61 -17.27 -10.48
CA ARG A 143 -1.51 -17.90 -9.16
C ARG A 143 -0.03 -18.20 -8.86
N TRP A 144 0.48 -17.60 -7.82
CA TRP A 144 1.75 -18.04 -7.25
C TRP A 144 1.49 -19.05 -6.13
N PRO A 145 2.31 -20.11 -6.02
CA PRO A 145 2.24 -21.01 -4.87
C PRO A 145 2.60 -20.22 -3.61
N ARG A 146 1.95 -20.56 -2.49
CA ARG A 146 2.28 -20.00 -1.17
C ARG A 146 3.75 -20.29 -0.90
N CYS A 147 4.57 -19.26 -0.80
CA CYS A 147 5.89 -19.42 -0.21
C CYS A 147 5.72 -19.59 1.30
N CYS A 148 6.33 -20.64 1.83
CA CYS A 148 6.40 -21.02 3.25
C CYS A 148 7.07 -19.93 4.09
#